data_d4f223039b272010a54dfaaa1ab3f795
#
_entry.id   d4f223039b272010a54dfaaa1ab3f795
#
_cell.length_a   1.000
_cell.length_b   1.000
_cell.length_c   1.000
_cell.angle_alpha   90.00
_cell.angle_beta   90.00
_cell.angle_gamma   90.00
#
_symmetry.space_group_name_H-M   'P 1'
#
loop_
_entity.id
_entity.type
_entity.pdbx_description
1 polymer ?
#
loop_
_entity_poly.entity_id
_entity_poly.type
_entity_poly.pdbx_seq_one_letter_code
_entity_poly.pdbx_strand_id
1 'polypeptide(L)'
;MTRLQLFEQITLKGSYLCIGLDTDISRIPKHLLKHEDPVFEFNRQIIEATKEFCVAYKPNLAFYESRGPAGLESLEKTIRMIPAELFTIADAKRGDIGNTAEMYAQTFFDYYRFDAVTVAPYMGRDSVTPFIRPGNWVILLALTSNKGSADFQLSEMNVSAGKSDEKLLSLIHI
;
A
#
# COMPACT_ATOMS: atom_id res chain seq x y z
N MET A 1 -13.32 2.93 -0.37
CA MET A 1 -13.85 3.13 -1.76
C MET A 1 -14.27 1.80 -2.37
N THR A 2 -15.43 1.72 -3.04
CA THR A 2 -15.90 0.51 -3.75
C THR A 2 -15.27 0.39 -5.14
N ARG A 3 -15.35 -0.82 -5.75
CA ARG A 3 -14.88 -1.04 -7.13
C ARG A 3 -15.61 -0.14 -8.14
N LEU A 4 -16.91 0.08 -7.95
CA LEU A 4 -17.70 0.95 -8.83
C LEU A 4 -17.21 2.40 -8.74
N GLN A 5 -17.04 2.92 -7.53
CA GLN A 5 -16.53 4.28 -7.32
C GLN A 5 -15.13 4.49 -7.92
N LEU A 6 -14.23 3.52 -7.78
CA LEU A 6 -12.90 3.60 -8.42
C LEU A 6 -13.02 3.60 -9.94
N PHE A 7 -13.88 2.74 -10.50
CA PHE A 7 -14.13 2.70 -11.95
C PHE A 7 -14.73 4.02 -12.47
N GLU A 8 -15.65 4.62 -11.74
CA GLU A 8 -16.22 5.93 -12.06
C GLU A 8 -15.13 7.02 -12.08
N GLN A 9 -14.21 7.03 -11.11
CA GLN A 9 -13.09 7.97 -11.10
C GLN A 9 -12.13 7.76 -12.28
N ILE A 10 -11.81 6.51 -12.62
CA ILE A 10 -11.01 6.16 -13.78
C ILE A 10 -11.65 6.70 -15.06
N THR A 11 -12.96 6.48 -15.20
CA THR A 11 -13.73 6.93 -16.37
C THR A 11 -13.81 8.45 -16.45
N LEU A 12 -14.12 9.11 -15.34
CA LEU A 12 -14.24 10.56 -15.24
C LEU A 12 -12.94 11.27 -15.59
N LYS A 13 -11.83 10.77 -15.08
CA LYS A 13 -10.49 11.38 -15.29
C LYS A 13 -9.78 10.87 -16.56
N GLY A 14 -10.30 9.82 -17.20
CA GLY A 14 -9.62 9.16 -18.33
C GLY A 14 -8.21 8.68 -17.96
N SER A 15 -7.99 8.27 -16.73
CA SER A 15 -6.67 8.02 -16.17
C SER A 15 -6.67 6.81 -15.24
N TYR A 16 -5.55 6.04 -15.26
CA TYR A 16 -5.23 4.98 -14.29
C TYR A 16 -4.06 5.39 -13.38
N LEU A 17 -3.68 6.66 -13.38
CA LEU A 17 -2.49 7.13 -12.70
C LEU A 17 -2.62 6.93 -11.18
N CYS A 18 -1.65 6.23 -10.60
CA CYS A 18 -1.43 6.12 -9.17
C CYS A 18 -0.10 6.79 -8.81
N ILE A 19 -0.14 7.78 -7.95
CA ILE A 19 1.04 8.55 -7.54
C ILE A 19 1.67 7.91 -6.30
N GLY A 20 2.94 7.49 -6.41
CA GLY A 20 3.74 7.07 -5.26
C GLY A 20 4.20 8.28 -4.43
N LEU A 21 4.04 8.20 -3.12
CA LEU A 21 4.54 9.18 -2.16
C LEU A 21 5.67 8.57 -1.31
N ASP A 22 6.71 8.12 -2.01
CA ASP A 22 7.91 7.50 -1.42
C ASP A 22 8.94 8.61 -1.12
N THR A 23 8.57 9.54 -0.23
CA THR A 23 9.26 10.81 -0.04
C THR A 23 10.50 10.66 0.82
N ASP A 24 11.65 10.63 0.15
CA ASP A 24 12.96 10.64 0.79
C ASP A 24 13.40 12.10 1.07
N ILE A 25 13.53 12.45 2.35
CA ILE A 25 13.91 13.81 2.78
C ILE A 25 15.25 14.27 2.21
N SER A 26 16.15 13.34 1.89
CA SER A 26 17.47 13.67 1.29
C SER A 26 17.36 14.11 -0.17
N ARG A 27 16.24 13.84 -0.83
CA ARG A 27 16.02 14.06 -2.26
C ARG A 27 15.01 15.15 -2.59
N ILE A 28 14.28 15.66 -1.60
CA ILE A 28 13.35 16.77 -1.83
C ILE A 28 14.09 18.09 -2.12
N PRO A 29 13.46 19.04 -2.81
CA PRO A 29 14.05 20.34 -3.12
C PRO A 29 14.53 21.08 -1.87
N LYS A 30 15.77 21.60 -1.89
CA LYS A 30 16.42 22.22 -0.72
C LYS A 30 15.61 23.36 -0.10
N HIS A 31 14.86 24.12 -0.90
CA HIS A 31 14.05 25.22 -0.39
C HIS A 31 12.92 24.75 0.52
N LEU A 32 12.45 23.50 0.38
CA LEU A 32 11.41 22.92 1.24
C LEU A 32 11.95 22.48 2.61
N LEU A 33 13.26 22.24 2.73
CA LEU A 33 13.88 21.88 4.02
C LEU A 33 13.75 22.96 5.11
N LYS A 34 13.29 24.16 4.75
CA LYS A 34 13.04 25.26 5.69
C LYS A 34 11.69 25.13 6.42
N HIS A 35 10.80 24.28 5.95
CA HIS A 35 9.50 24.07 6.58
C HIS A 35 9.65 23.19 7.82
N GLU A 36 8.75 23.35 8.77
CA GLU A 36 8.69 22.54 9.99
C GLU A 36 8.56 21.05 9.68
N ASP A 37 7.74 20.72 8.67
CA ASP A 37 7.56 19.36 8.15
C ASP A 37 7.83 19.33 6.63
N PRO A 38 9.11 19.20 6.22
CA PRO A 38 9.47 19.24 4.79
C PRO A 38 8.85 18.13 3.96
N VAL A 39 8.67 16.93 4.55
CA VAL A 39 8.09 15.77 3.87
C VAL A 39 6.61 15.99 3.59
N PHE A 40 5.86 16.46 4.58
CA PHE A 40 4.46 16.82 4.38
C PHE A 40 4.32 17.95 3.34
N GLU A 41 5.14 18.99 3.43
CA GLU A 41 5.06 20.13 2.49
C GLU A 41 5.36 19.68 1.05
N PHE A 42 6.33 18.80 0.85
CA PHE A 42 6.58 18.21 -0.48
C PHE A 42 5.37 17.41 -0.97
N ASN A 43 4.83 16.52 -0.14
CA ASN A 43 3.66 15.72 -0.48
C ASN A 43 2.44 16.59 -0.80
N ARG A 44 2.23 17.66 -0.02
CA ARG A 44 1.15 18.63 -0.24
C ARG A 44 1.23 19.23 -1.64
N GLN A 45 2.42 19.68 -2.04
CA GLN A 45 2.63 20.25 -3.38
C GLN A 45 2.43 19.23 -4.49
N ILE A 46 2.88 17.97 -4.29
CA ILE A 46 2.64 16.88 -5.26
C ILE A 46 1.13 16.60 -5.37
N ILE A 47 0.42 16.47 -4.25
CA ILE A 47 -1.02 16.22 -4.26
C ILE A 47 -1.76 17.36 -4.97
N GLU A 48 -1.47 18.61 -4.63
CA GLU A 48 -2.10 19.77 -5.27
C GLU A 48 -1.87 19.81 -6.79
N ALA A 49 -0.66 19.45 -7.24
CA ALA A 49 -0.31 19.46 -8.65
C ALA A 49 -0.89 18.29 -9.45
N THR A 50 -1.28 17.20 -8.79
CA THR A 50 -1.59 15.93 -9.49
C THR A 50 -3.00 15.39 -9.25
N LYS A 51 -3.72 15.88 -8.24
CA LYS A 51 -5.05 15.38 -7.84
C LYS A 51 -6.09 15.34 -8.97
N GLU A 52 -5.99 16.23 -9.94
CA GLU A 52 -6.90 16.28 -11.10
C GLU A 52 -6.59 15.19 -12.14
N PHE A 53 -5.39 14.63 -12.12
CA PHE A 53 -4.89 13.70 -13.14
C PHE A 53 -4.78 12.26 -12.66
N CYS A 54 -4.78 12.02 -11.35
CA CYS A 54 -4.63 10.69 -10.78
C CYS A 54 -5.93 10.17 -10.16
N VAL A 55 -6.01 8.86 -10.00
CA VAL A 55 -7.11 8.18 -9.31
C VAL A 55 -6.72 7.62 -7.96
N ALA A 56 -5.41 7.55 -7.67
CA ALA A 56 -4.90 6.99 -6.44
C ALA A 56 -3.59 7.64 -5.97
N TYR A 57 -3.37 7.57 -4.66
CA TYR A 57 -2.10 7.85 -4.00
C TYR A 57 -1.63 6.64 -3.19
N LYS A 58 -0.33 6.37 -3.27
CA LYS A 58 0.30 5.23 -2.62
C LYS A 58 1.55 5.64 -1.83
N PRO A 59 1.41 6.12 -0.58
CA PRO A 59 2.56 6.31 0.29
C PRO A 59 3.21 4.97 0.65
N ASN A 60 4.53 4.91 0.54
CA ASN A 60 5.32 3.78 1.00
C ASN A 60 5.71 4.00 2.47
N LEU A 61 5.20 3.16 3.34
CA LEU A 61 5.29 3.33 4.80
C LEU A 61 6.73 3.36 5.31
N ALA A 62 7.65 2.66 4.64
CA ALA A 62 9.06 2.62 5.06
C ALA A 62 9.71 4.02 5.11
N PHE A 63 9.33 4.94 4.20
CA PHE A 63 9.85 6.30 4.17
C PHE A 63 9.36 7.17 5.34
N TYR A 64 8.24 6.80 5.92
CA TYR A 64 7.66 7.50 7.08
C TYR A 64 8.06 6.82 8.38
N GLU A 65 7.96 5.51 8.49
CA GLU A 65 8.32 4.72 9.67
C GLU A 65 9.79 4.89 10.05
N SER A 66 10.70 4.96 9.07
CA SER A 66 12.14 5.18 9.29
C SER A 66 12.48 6.51 9.99
N ARG A 67 11.52 7.46 10.00
CA ARG A 67 11.65 8.77 10.66
C ARG A 67 11.02 8.81 12.05
N GLY A 68 10.53 7.68 12.54
CA GLY A 68 9.87 7.58 13.85
C GLY A 68 8.58 8.41 13.96
N PRO A 69 8.27 8.94 15.14
CA PRO A 69 7.02 9.67 15.37
C PRO A 69 6.78 10.83 14.39
N ALA A 70 7.82 11.61 14.08
CA ALA A 70 7.70 12.73 13.13
C ALA A 70 7.34 12.26 11.71
N GLY A 71 7.84 11.09 11.29
CA GLY A 71 7.45 10.52 10.00
C GLY A 71 6.01 10.03 9.98
N LEU A 72 5.54 9.41 11.05
CA LEU A 72 4.14 8.98 11.17
C LEU A 72 3.18 10.18 11.22
N GLU A 73 3.58 11.27 11.85
CA GLU A 73 2.82 12.53 11.83
C GLU A 73 2.75 13.13 10.42
N SER A 74 3.87 13.13 9.68
CA SER A 74 3.90 13.55 8.27
C SER A 74 2.98 12.69 7.41
N LEU A 75 2.94 11.37 7.64
CA LEU A 75 2.04 10.44 6.96
C LEU A 75 0.57 10.80 7.23
N GLU A 76 0.21 10.98 8.50
CA GLU A 76 -1.16 11.30 8.90
C GLU A 76 -1.64 12.61 8.26
N LYS A 77 -0.82 13.66 8.29
CA LYS A 77 -1.11 14.93 7.62
C LYS A 77 -1.28 14.74 6.11
N THR A 78 -0.40 13.93 5.50
CA THR A 78 -0.44 13.64 4.06
C THR A 78 -1.73 12.93 3.66
N ILE A 79 -2.14 11.89 4.40
CA ILE A 79 -3.36 11.13 4.09
C ILE A 79 -4.60 12.04 4.20
N ARG A 80 -4.67 12.86 5.23
CA ARG A 80 -5.79 13.81 5.43
C ARG A 80 -5.90 14.87 4.33
N MET A 81 -4.81 15.13 3.61
CA MET A 81 -4.77 16.07 2.51
C MET A 81 -5.28 15.48 1.19
N ILE A 82 -5.26 14.14 1.05
CA ILE A 82 -5.75 13.47 -0.16
C ILE A 82 -7.27 13.63 -0.25
N PRO A 83 -7.80 14.10 -1.39
CA PRO A 83 -9.25 14.19 -1.60
C PRO A 83 -9.95 12.84 -1.40
N ALA A 84 -11.12 12.86 -0.73
CA ALA A 84 -11.84 11.64 -0.34
C ALA A 84 -12.33 10.78 -1.53
N GLU A 85 -12.44 11.37 -2.70
CA GLU A 85 -12.78 10.70 -3.95
C GLU A 85 -11.60 9.98 -4.63
N LEU A 86 -10.38 10.09 -4.09
CA LEU A 86 -9.19 9.42 -4.63
C LEU A 86 -8.84 8.20 -3.78
N PHE A 87 -8.47 7.12 -4.45
CA PHE A 87 -8.14 5.85 -3.81
C PHE A 87 -6.80 5.93 -3.06
N THR A 88 -6.76 5.42 -1.85
CA THR A 88 -5.56 5.46 -1.01
C THR A 88 -5.02 4.06 -0.73
N ILE A 89 -3.72 3.88 -0.94
CA ILE A 89 -3.05 2.59 -0.79
C ILE A 89 -1.92 2.72 0.23
N ALA A 90 -2.02 2.02 1.35
CA ALA A 90 -0.88 1.84 2.26
C ALA A 90 0.09 0.81 1.67
N ASP A 91 1.21 1.27 1.10
CA ASP A 91 2.27 0.36 0.67
C ASP A 91 3.12 -0.06 1.87
N ALA A 92 2.57 -0.99 2.67
CA ALA A 92 3.07 -1.37 3.98
C ALA A 92 3.71 -2.76 4.00
N LYS A 93 3.33 -3.62 3.05
CA LYS A 93 3.82 -5.01 2.90
C LYS A 93 3.76 -5.77 4.24
N ARG A 94 2.62 -5.67 4.93
CA ARG A 94 2.43 -6.36 6.21
C ARG A 94 2.18 -7.85 6.00
N GLY A 95 2.58 -8.61 7.01
CA GLY A 95 2.33 -10.04 7.10
C GLY A 95 2.63 -10.46 8.53
N ASP A 96 1.59 -10.94 9.24
CA ASP A 96 1.68 -11.45 10.59
C ASP A 96 0.47 -12.34 10.86
N ILE A 97 0.43 -13.03 11.98
CA ILE A 97 -0.60 -14.00 12.30
C ILE A 97 -1.47 -13.54 13.48
N GLY A 98 -2.70 -14.08 13.53
CA GLY A 98 -3.61 -13.92 14.65
C GLY A 98 -3.94 -12.47 14.97
N ASN A 99 -3.91 -12.11 16.25
CA ASN A 99 -4.25 -10.78 16.74
C ASN A 99 -3.27 -9.69 16.26
N THR A 100 -2.03 -10.02 15.97
CA THR A 100 -1.05 -9.05 15.44
C THR A 100 -1.47 -8.58 14.04
N ALA A 101 -1.87 -9.49 13.16
CA ALA A 101 -2.40 -9.14 11.84
C ALA A 101 -3.66 -8.27 11.96
N GLU A 102 -4.53 -8.56 12.94
CA GLU A 102 -5.72 -7.73 13.23
C GLU A 102 -5.34 -6.32 13.68
N MET A 103 -4.32 -6.14 14.53
CA MET A 103 -3.84 -4.82 14.95
C MET A 103 -3.29 -4.01 13.76
N TYR A 104 -2.58 -4.65 12.82
CA TYR A 104 -2.18 -3.99 11.58
C TYR A 104 -3.37 -3.59 10.70
N ALA A 105 -4.37 -4.46 10.56
CA ALA A 105 -5.57 -4.13 9.81
C ALA A 105 -6.31 -2.93 10.41
N GLN A 106 -6.46 -2.87 11.74
CA GLN A 106 -7.03 -1.72 12.45
C GLN A 106 -6.21 -0.45 12.22
N THR A 107 -4.88 -0.55 12.26
CA THR A 107 -4.01 0.60 12.01
C THR A 107 -4.29 1.23 10.64
N PHE A 108 -4.34 0.42 9.58
CA PHE A 108 -4.49 0.96 8.24
C PHE A 108 -5.92 1.34 7.88
N PHE A 109 -6.90 0.56 8.31
CA PHE A 109 -8.28 0.77 7.91
C PHE A 109 -9.08 1.65 8.88
N ASP A 110 -8.85 1.51 10.18
CA ASP A 110 -9.65 2.23 11.18
C ASP A 110 -8.98 3.52 11.61
N TYR A 111 -7.65 3.51 11.84
CA TYR A 111 -6.93 4.70 12.26
C TYR A 111 -6.57 5.63 11.09
N TYR A 112 -5.76 5.14 10.13
CA TYR A 112 -5.36 5.94 8.96
C TYR A 112 -6.43 6.05 7.89
N ARG A 113 -7.40 5.13 7.86
CA ARG A 113 -8.52 5.10 6.90
C ARG A 113 -8.10 4.94 5.43
N PHE A 114 -7.08 4.16 5.18
CA PHE A 114 -6.74 3.76 3.82
C PHE A 114 -7.83 2.88 3.20
N ASP A 115 -8.02 3.01 1.90
CA ASP A 115 -8.89 2.09 1.14
C ASP A 115 -8.25 0.73 0.95
N ALA A 116 -6.93 0.67 0.77
CA ALA A 116 -6.18 -0.56 0.50
C ALA A 116 -4.88 -0.65 1.29
N VAL A 117 -4.42 -1.88 1.49
CA VAL A 117 -3.10 -2.17 2.06
C VAL A 117 -2.42 -3.30 1.29
N THR A 118 -1.09 -3.18 1.10
CA THR A 118 -0.29 -4.27 0.55
C THR A 118 0.06 -5.28 1.64
N VAL A 119 -0.16 -6.57 1.37
CA VAL A 119 0.02 -7.68 2.32
C VAL A 119 0.90 -8.76 1.72
N ALA A 120 1.82 -9.30 2.51
CA ALA A 120 2.68 -10.40 2.14
C ALA A 120 2.06 -11.74 2.58
N PRO A 121 1.75 -12.68 1.67
CA PRO A 121 1.04 -13.92 2.01
C PRO A 121 1.96 -15.06 2.44
N TYR A 122 3.24 -14.81 2.65
CA TYR A 122 4.24 -15.85 2.92
C TYR A 122 3.87 -16.76 4.10
N MET A 123 3.25 -16.22 5.15
CA MET A 123 2.84 -16.99 6.34
C MET A 123 1.49 -17.72 6.18
N GLY A 124 0.91 -17.72 4.98
CA GLY A 124 -0.32 -18.44 4.70
C GLY A 124 -1.59 -17.57 4.75
N ARG A 125 -2.73 -18.23 4.56
CA ARG A 125 -4.04 -17.59 4.44
C ARG A 125 -4.45 -16.79 5.67
N ASP A 126 -4.16 -17.29 6.84
CA ASP A 126 -4.48 -16.65 8.12
C ASP A 126 -3.74 -15.32 8.35
N SER A 127 -2.61 -15.11 7.68
CA SER A 127 -1.92 -13.82 7.68
C SER A 127 -2.60 -12.75 6.81
N VAL A 128 -3.46 -13.15 5.89
CA VAL A 128 -4.17 -12.27 4.95
C VAL A 128 -5.61 -12.02 5.37
N THR A 129 -6.28 -13.04 5.92
CA THR A 129 -7.71 -12.99 6.26
C THR A 129 -8.10 -11.79 7.14
N PRO A 130 -7.32 -11.33 8.14
CA PRO A 130 -7.67 -10.18 8.97
C PRO A 130 -7.79 -8.86 8.19
N PHE A 131 -7.15 -8.76 7.03
CA PHE A 131 -7.22 -7.59 6.15
C PHE A 131 -8.41 -7.64 5.18
N ILE A 132 -9.06 -8.79 5.02
CA ILE A 132 -10.23 -8.95 4.13
C ILE A 132 -11.46 -8.46 4.88
N ARG A 133 -11.81 -7.19 4.69
CA ARG A 133 -12.94 -6.54 5.36
C ARG A 133 -13.88 -5.90 4.35
N PRO A 134 -15.19 -5.86 4.62
CA PRO A 134 -16.13 -5.14 3.77
C PRO A 134 -15.72 -3.67 3.58
N GLY A 135 -15.66 -3.23 2.32
CA GLY A 135 -15.32 -1.84 1.98
C GLY A 135 -13.81 -1.54 1.90
N ASN A 136 -12.95 -2.49 2.26
CA ASN A 136 -11.51 -2.36 2.17
C ASN A 136 -10.93 -3.31 1.11
N TRP A 137 -9.71 -3.01 0.66
CA TRP A 137 -9.02 -3.79 -0.36
C TRP A 137 -7.70 -4.33 0.17
N VAL A 138 -7.38 -5.54 -0.28
CA VAL A 138 -6.08 -6.16 -0.04
C VAL A 138 -5.34 -6.25 -1.37
N ILE A 139 -4.13 -5.72 -1.40
CA ILE A 139 -3.21 -5.89 -2.52
C ILE A 139 -2.19 -6.94 -2.12
N LEU A 140 -2.41 -8.15 -2.60
CA LEU A 140 -1.56 -9.28 -2.26
C LEU A 140 -0.27 -9.25 -3.07
N LEU A 141 0.87 -9.37 -2.38
CA LEU A 141 2.15 -9.50 -3.05
C LEU A 141 2.24 -10.88 -3.70
N ALA A 142 2.42 -10.90 -5.01
CA ALA A 142 2.66 -12.10 -5.80
C ALA A 142 4.12 -12.13 -6.26
N LEU A 143 4.38 -12.05 -7.58
CA LEU A 143 5.74 -11.99 -8.09
C LEU A 143 6.28 -10.57 -7.96
N THR A 144 7.32 -10.41 -7.15
CA THR A 144 7.98 -9.11 -6.95
C THR A 144 9.13 -8.89 -7.93
N SER A 145 9.48 -7.63 -8.21
CA SER A 145 10.44 -7.27 -9.27
C SER A 145 11.91 -7.41 -8.89
N ASN A 146 12.22 -7.69 -7.63
CA ASN A 146 13.59 -7.82 -7.14
C ASN A 146 14.21 -9.17 -7.55
N LYS A 147 15.54 -9.24 -7.67
CA LYS A 147 16.27 -10.45 -8.06
C LYS A 147 16.03 -11.63 -7.12
N GLY A 148 15.90 -11.39 -5.82
CA GLY A 148 15.64 -12.42 -4.82
C GLY A 148 14.22 -13.02 -4.88
N SER A 149 13.34 -12.53 -5.74
CA SER A 149 12.01 -13.15 -5.96
C SER A 149 12.11 -14.59 -6.43
N ALA A 150 13.17 -14.92 -7.17
CA ALA A 150 13.41 -16.28 -7.67
C ALA A 150 13.71 -17.30 -6.55
N ASP A 151 14.15 -16.86 -5.38
CA ASP A 151 14.54 -17.76 -4.28
C ASP A 151 13.35 -18.55 -3.74
N PHE A 152 12.14 -17.96 -3.77
CA PHE A 152 10.92 -18.56 -3.26
C PHE A 152 9.75 -18.51 -4.25
N GLN A 153 9.53 -17.37 -4.88
CA GLN A 153 8.28 -17.10 -5.62
C GLN A 153 8.18 -17.91 -6.92
N LEU A 154 9.31 -18.33 -7.49
CA LEU A 154 9.37 -19.18 -8.68
C LEU A 154 9.65 -20.65 -8.36
N SER A 155 9.78 -21.01 -7.07
CA SER A 155 10.00 -22.42 -6.67
C SER A 155 8.78 -23.27 -6.97
N GLU A 156 9.04 -24.46 -7.51
CA GLU A 156 8.02 -25.49 -7.68
C GLU A 156 7.78 -26.21 -6.37
N MET A 157 6.52 -26.43 -6.02
CA MET A 157 6.14 -27.16 -4.81
C MET A 157 5.63 -28.54 -5.19
N ASN A 158 6.24 -29.59 -4.63
CA ASN A 158 5.68 -30.93 -4.64
C ASN A 158 4.53 -31.00 -3.63
N VAL A 159 3.30 -30.84 -4.09
CA VAL A 159 2.12 -31.12 -3.26
C VAL A 159 1.90 -32.62 -3.24
N SER A 160 2.25 -33.27 -2.15
CA SER A 160 2.23 -34.72 -1.96
C SER A 160 0.82 -35.39 -1.96
N ALA A 161 -0.21 -34.73 -2.43
CA ALA A 161 -1.57 -35.23 -2.54
C ALA A 161 -2.13 -35.02 -3.96
N GLY A 162 -1.49 -35.62 -4.94
CA GLY A 162 -2.07 -35.87 -6.28
C GLY A 162 -2.20 -34.64 -7.16
N LYS A 163 -1.23 -34.47 -8.06
CA LYS A 163 -1.29 -33.70 -9.29
C LYS A 163 -1.27 -32.18 -9.18
N SER A 164 -0.10 -31.64 -9.25
CA SER A 164 0.30 -30.66 -10.29
C SER A 164 1.63 -30.03 -9.87
N ASP A 165 2.49 -29.79 -10.83
CA ASP A 165 3.66 -28.94 -10.74
C ASP A 165 3.18 -27.47 -10.60
N GLU A 166 2.42 -27.19 -9.55
CA GLU A 166 1.93 -25.83 -9.27
C GLU A 166 3.01 -25.01 -8.58
N LYS A 167 3.28 -23.84 -9.11
CA LYS A 167 4.19 -22.89 -8.49
C LYS A 167 3.60 -22.38 -7.18
N LEU A 168 4.46 -22.03 -6.22
CA LEU A 168 4.05 -21.53 -4.92
C LEU A 168 2.95 -20.44 -5.02
N LEU A 169 3.05 -19.55 -6.00
CA LEU A 169 2.07 -18.48 -6.21
C LEU A 169 0.69 -18.97 -6.68
N SER A 170 0.59 -20.12 -7.36
CA SER A 170 -0.71 -20.65 -7.78
C SER A 170 -1.49 -21.29 -6.64
N LEU A 171 -0.83 -21.54 -5.49
CA LEU A 171 -1.47 -22.07 -4.28
C LEU A 171 -2.07 -20.99 -3.39
N ILE A 172 -1.84 -19.70 -3.69
CA ILE A 172 -2.42 -18.58 -2.94
C ILE A 172 -3.82 -18.30 -3.47
N HIS A 173 -4.77 -19.15 -3.09
CA HIS A 173 -6.20 -18.92 -3.33
C HIS A 173 -6.80 -18.20 -2.13
N ILE A 174 -7.10 -16.91 -2.28
CA ILE A 174 -7.78 -16.08 -1.29
C ILE A 174 -9.17 -15.75 -1.78
#